data_e2d01818072a32988484413d835f43c8
#
_entry.id   e2d01818072a32988484413d835f43c8
#
_cell.length_a   1.000
_cell.length_b   1.000
_cell.length_c   1.000
_cell.angle_alpha   90.00
_cell.angle_beta   90.00
_cell.angle_gamma   90.00
#
_symmetry.space_group_name_H-M   'P 1'
#
loop_
_entity.id
_entity.type
_entity.pdbx_description
1 polymer ?
#
loop_
_entity_poly.entity_id
_entity_poly.type
_entity_poly.pdbx_seq_one_letter_code
_entity_poly.pdbx_strand_id
1 'polypeptide(L)'
;LVACAKPLLNLGPFSYTITQAQLQQAIAKRFPYRQSLGDLLELQVQTPRLSLLPERNRIATALDLALSGRLMGDAYSGTIGMDYGLRFEPRDNTIRMTHVQVTRLNLDGIPLPYQGLVQRYAPRVAEQLFDDFPLHRISAKDMARANGLGYELGEFKVTPEGLKVTLNPKPPSDSVQSVQ
;
A
#
# COMPACT_ATOMS: atom_id res chain seq x y z
N LEU A 1 -20.88 32.43 39.01
CA LEU A 1 -19.81 32.33 38.00
C LEU A 1 -20.13 31.11 37.11
N VAL A 2 -20.78 31.39 35.97
CA VAL A 2 -21.10 30.37 34.96
C VAL A 2 -19.84 30.16 34.13
N ALA A 3 -19.21 29.01 34.28
CA ALA A 3 -18.15 28.58 33.38
C ALA A 3 -18.78 28.22 32.02
N CYS A 4 -18.61 29.09 31.02
CA CYS A 4 -18.89 28.77 29.63
C CYS A 4 -17.90 27.72 29.17
N ALA A 5 -18.30 26.45 29.21
CA ALA A 5 -17.64 25.43 28.42
C ALA A 5 -17.83 25.82 26.94
N LYS A 6 -16.77 26.21 26.29
CA LYS A 6 -16.74 26.38 24.81
C LYS A 6 -17.11 25.02 24.21
N PRO A 7 -18.17 24.94 23.38
CA PRO A 7 -18.37 23.72 22.64
C PRO A 7 -17.14 23.53 21.74
N LEU A 8 -16.43 22.44 21.95
CA LEU A 8 -15.48 21.93 20.96
C LEU A 8 -16.28 21.80 19.67
N LEU A 9 -15.94 22.59 18.65
CA LEU A 9 -16.48 22.47 17.32
C LEU A 9 -16.25 21.04 16.88
N ASN A 10 -17.27 20.22 16.95
CA ASN A 10 -17.24 18.86 16.44
C ASN A 10 -17.26 18.97 14.92
N LEU A 11 -16.08 19.27 14.36
CA LEU A 11 -15.87 19.22 12.93
C LEU A 11 -16.01 17.76 12.53
N GLY A 12 -17.02 17.46 11.72
CA GLY A 12 -17.28 16.10 11.24
C GLY A 12 -16.08 15.52 10.47
N PRO A 13 -16.19 14.29 9.98
CA PRO A 13 -15.15 13.70 9.17
C PRO A 13 -14.86 14.54 7.92
N PHE A 14 -13.60 14.69 7.58
CA PHE A 14 -13.22 15.34 6.33
C PHE A 14 -12.36 14.40 5.48
N SER A 15 -12.29 14.65 4.18
CA SER A 15 -11.52 13.84 3.27
C SER A 15 -10.70 14.69 2.32
N TYR A 16 -9.58 14.16 1.88
CA TYR A 16 -8.77 14.72 0.80
C TYR A 16 -8.49 13.64 -0.23
N THR A 17 -8.23 14.07 -1.46
CA THR A 17 -7.96 13.15 -2.57
C THR A 17 -6.51 13.30 -3.01
N ILE A 18 -5.81 12.17 -3.06
CA ILE A 18 -4.47 12.05 -3.65
C ILE A 18 -4.70 11.62 -5.09
N THR A 19 -4.34 12.45 -6.05
CA THR A 19 -4.56 12.12 -7.47
C THR A 19 -3.72 10.94 -7.92
N GLN A 20 -4.14 10.26 -9.00
CA GLN A 20 -3.36 9.16 -9.59
C GLN A 20 -1.93 9.62 -9.95
N ALA A 21 -1.77 10.83 -10.48
CA ALA A 21 -0.45 11.38 -10.80
C ALA A 21 0.43 11.55 -9.56
N GLN A 22 -0.13 12.02 -8.45
CA GLN A 22 0.60 12.16 -7.18
C GLN A 22 0.98 10.80 -6.61
N LEU A 23 0.10 9.79 -6.68
CA LEU A 23 0.40 8.41 -6.28
C LEU A 23 1.54 7.83 -7.13
N GLN A 24 1.46 8.00 -8.45
CA GLN A 24 2.49 7.54 -9.39
C GLN A 24 3.84 8.20 -9.11
N GLN A 25 3.87 9.50 -8.87
CA GLN A 25 5.10 10.24 -8.51
C GLN A 25 5.69 9.79 -7.17
N ALA A 26 4.83 9.55 -6.16
CA ALA A 26 5.27 9.11 -4.84
C ALA A 26 5.96 7.73 -4.92
N ILE A 27 5.41 6.84 -5.73
CA ILE A 27 5.98 5.51 -5.97
C ILE A 27 7.26 5.61 -6.79
N ALA A 28 7.27 6.40 -7.86
CA ALA A 28 8.44 6.55 -8.74
C ALA A 28 9.71 6.98 -7.99
N LYS A 29 9.58 7.74 -6.89
CA LYS A 29 10.73 8.16 -6.07
C LYS A 29 11.49 6.99 -5.40
N ARG A 30 10.87 5.82 -5.29
CA ARG A 30 11.44 4.63 -4.64
C ARG A 30 11.94 3.58 -5.64
N PHE A 31 11.75 3.83 -6.93
CA PHE A 31 12.11 2.91 -8.01
C PHE A 31 13.08 3.58 -9.00
N PRO A 32 13.87 2.82 -9.75
CA PRO A 32 13.97 1.36 -9.71
C PRO A 32 14.51 0.84 -8.37
N TYR A 33 13.95 -0.28 -7.91
CA TYR A 33 14.38 -0.92 -6.67
C TYR A 33 15.26 -2.13 -6.99
N ARG A 34 16.38 -2.25 -6.29
CA ARG A 34 17.30 -3.38 -6.41
C ARG A 34 17.52 -4.00 -5.06
N GLN A 35 17.45 -5.29 -5.00
CA GLN A 35 17.70 -6.05 -3.78
C GLN A 35 18.56 -7.28 -4.09
N SER A 36 19.65 -7.42 -3.34
CA SER A 36 20.42 -8.66 -3.33
C SER A 36 19.72 -9.67 -2.44
N LEU A 37 19.47 -10.85 -2.98
CA LEU A 37 18.94 -12.00 -2.28
C LEU A 37 20.12 -12.95 -1.96
N GLY A 38 20.84 -12.65 -0.89
CA GLY A 38 22.15 -13.24 -0.61
C GLY A 38 23.21 -12.77 -1.59
N ASP A 39 24.34 -13.47 -1.63
CA ASP A 39 25.48 -13.11 -2.51
C ASP A 39 25.32 -13.60 -3.96
N LEU A 40 24.22 -14.26 -4.29
CA LEU A 40 24.07 -15.08 -5.47
C LEU A 40 23.00 -14.58 -6.44
N LEU A 41 22.01 -13.82 -5.95
CA LEU A 41 20.86 -13.35 -6.72
C LEU A 41 20.65 -11.85 -6.55
N GLU A 42 20.30 -11.18 -7.63
CA GLU A 42 19.89 -9.77 -7.67
C GLU A 42 18.49 -9.66 -8.28
N LEU A 43 17.57 -9.07 -7.52
CA LEU A 43 16.24 -8.70 -7.97
C LEU A 43 16.22 -7.22 -8.31
N GLN A 44 15.82 -6.88 -9.52
CA GLN A 44 15.55 -5.53 -9.95
C GLN A 44 14.08 -5.37 -10.29
N VAL A 45 13.45 -4.36 -9.70
CA VAL A 45 12.05 -4.00 -9.96
C VAL A 45 12.02 -2.61 -10.55
N GLN A 46 11.39 -2.46 -11.71
CA GLN A 46 11.20 -1.18 -12.37
C GLN A 46 10.07 -0.39 -11.73
N THR A 47 9.96 0.89 -12.09
CA THR A 47 8.87 1.76 -11.59
C THR A 47 7.51 1.17 -11.92
N PRO A 48 6.66 0.91 -10.89
CA PRO A 48 5.32 0.39 -11.10
C PRO A 48 4.44 1.34 -11.89
N ARG A 49 3.55 0.78 -12.70
CA ARG A 49 2.47 1.52 -13.36
C ARG A 49 1.18 1.29 -12.60
N LEU A 50 0.57 2.38 -12.10
CA LEU A 50 -0.68 2.36 -11.35
C LEU A 50 -1.88 2.67 -12.21
N SER A 51 -2.97 2.00 -11.93
CA SER A 51 -4.32 2.29 -12.45
C SER A 51 -5.33 2.22 -11.31
N LEU A 52 -6.33 3.08 -11.34
CA LEU A 52 -7.40 3.11 -10.36
C LEU A 52 -8.58 2.26 -10.84
N LEU A 53 -9.16 1.48 -9.95
CA LEU A 53 -10.35 0.65 -10.18
C LEU A 53 -11.46 1.07 -9.20
N PRO A 54 -12.13 2.20 -9.45
CA PRO A 54 -13.10 2.79 -8.52
C PRO A 54 -14.29 1.87 -8.22
N GLU A 55 -14.78 1.19 -9.24
CA GLU A 55 -15.94 0.28 -9.14
C GLU A 55 -15.69 -0.91 -8.21
N ARG A 56 -14.43 -1.25 -7.97
CA ARG A 56 -14.01 -2.35 -7.10
C ARG A 56 -13.32 -1.87 -5.84
N ASN A 57 -13.15 -0.57 -5.68
CA ASN A 57 -12.37 0.06 -4.61
C ASN A 57 -10.93 -0.51 -4.51
N ARG A 58 -10.27 -0.69 -5.65
CA ARG A 58 -8.95 -1.32 -5.75
C ARG A 58 -7.99 -0.47 -6.57
N ILE A 59 -6.71 -0.70 -6.35
CA ILE A 59 -5.62 -0.17 -7.19
C ILE A 59 -5.02 -1.34 -7.96
N ALA A 60 -4.88 -1.18 -9.27
CA ALA A 60 -4.14 -2.11 -10.10
C ALA A 60 -2.70 -1.60 -10.28
N THR A 61 -1.75 -2.52 -10.22
CA THR A 61 -0.32 -2.22 -10.40
C THR A 61 0.30 -3.22 -11.35
N ALA A 62 1.06 -2.75 -12.33
CA ALA A 62 1.90 -3.57 -13.16
C ALA A 62 3.38 -3.31 -12.83
N LEU A 63 4.12 -4.37 -12.56
CA LEU A 63 5.54 -4.38 -12.21
C LEU A 63 6.33 -5.13 -13.27
N ASP A 64 7.38 -4.50 -13.78
CA ASP A 64 8.40 -5.20 -14.58
C ASP A 64 9.57 -5.53 -13.65
N LEU A 65 9.99 -6.78 -13.65
CA LEU A 65 11.04 -7.30 -12.79
C LEU A 65 12.09 -8.08 -13.60
N ALA A 66 13.31 -8.06 -13.11
CA ALA A 66 14.40 -8.87 -13.62
C ALA A 66 15.11 -9.55 -12.44
N LEU A 67 15.42 -10.82 -12.62
CA LEU A 67 16.19 -11.62 -11.67
C LEU A 67 17.45 -12.10 -12.36
N SER A 68 18.59 -11.79 -11.81
CA SER A 68 19.90 -12.23 -12.30
C SER A 68 20.74 -12.77 -11.16
N GLY A 69 21.75 -13.58 -11.49
CA GLY A 69 22.62 -14.12 -10.45
C GLY A 69 23.70 -15.04 -10.98
N ARG A 70 24.75 -15.23 -10.20
CA ARG A 70 25.92 -16.04 -10.57
C ARG A 70 25.61 -17.54 -10.73
N LEU A 71 24.55 -18.02 -10.08
CA LEU A 71 24.13 -19.43 -10.16
C LEU A 71 23.09 -19.67 -11.25
N MET A 72 22.54 -18.61 -11.82
CA MET A 72 21.58 -18.70 -12.90
C MET A 72 22.35 -18.47 -14.19
N GLY A 73 22.39 -19.46 -15.05
CA GLY A 73 23.08 -19.35 -16.36
C GLY A 73 22.51 -18.24 -17.24
N ASP A 74 21.23 -17.84 -16.99
CA ASP A 74 20.50 -16.81 -17.70
C ASP A 74 19.82 -15.84 -16.73
N ALA A 75 19.60 -14.61 -17.17
CA ALA A 75 18.75 -13.66 -16.47
C ALA A 75 17.29 -13.95 -16.80
N TYR A 76 16.44 -13.96 -15.77
CA TYR A 76 14.99 -14.08 -15.93
C TYR A 76 14.37 -12.70 -15.84
N SER A 77 13.41 -12.43 -16.71
CA SER A 77 12.62 -11.20 -16.67
C SER A 77 11.15 -11.54 -16.67
N GLY A 78 10.33 -10.59 -16.27
CA GLY A 78 8.89 -10.79 -16.29
C GLY A 78 8.10 -9.57 -15.93
N THR A 79 6.79 -9.73 -16.09
CA THR A 79 5.81 -8.73 -15.70
C THR A 79 4.80 -9.38 -14.78
N ILE A 80 4.53 -8.78 -13.65
CA ILE A 80 3.46 -9.14 -12.76
C ILE A 80 2.44 -8.00 -12.70
N GLY A 81 1.18 -8.33 -12.96
CA GLY A 81 0.04 -7.46 -12.73
C GLY A 81 -0.74 -7.94 -11.51
N MET A 82 -1.11 -7.03 -10.65
CA MET A 82 -1.90 -7.32 -9.46
C MET A 82 -2.88 -6.20 -9.18
N ASP A 83 -3.98 -6.51 -8.52
CA ASP A 83 -4.86 -5.52 -7.92
C ASP A 83 -5.05 -5.79 -6.42
N TYR A 84 -5.30 -4.74 -5.65
CA TYR A 84 -5.38 -4.80 -4.20
C TYR A 84 -6.20 -3.64 -3.62
N GLY A 85 -6.77 -3.85 -2.44
CA GLY A 85 -7.29 -2.80 -1.58
C GLY A 85 -6.21 -2.20 -0.70
N LEU A 86 -6.56 -1.15 0.03
CA LEU A 86 -5.69 -0.50 1.00
C LEU A 86 -6.31 -0.51 2.40
N ARG A 87 -5.47 -0.66 3.42
CA ARG A 87 -5.85 -0.45 4.80
C ARG A 87 -4.75 0.31 5.55
N PHE A 88 -5.16 0.97 6.61
CA PHE A 88 -4.23 1.56 7.56
C PHE A 88 -3.97 0.59 8.72
N GLU A 89 -2.69 0.42 9.08
CA GLU A 89 -2.27 -0.32 10.27
C GLU A 89 -1.77 0.68 11.33
N PRO A 90 -2.56 0.92 12.38
CA PRO A 90 -2.22 1.93 13.39
C PRO A 90 -1.05 1.52 14.28
N ARG A 91 -0.70 0.23 14.36
CA ARG A 91 0.39 -0.25 15.21
C ARG A 91 1.75 0.28 14.77
N ASP A 92 1.94 0.45 13.48
CA ASP A 92 3.20 0.91 12.88
C ASP A 92 3.03 2.09 11.94
N ASN A 93 1.83 2.67 11.87
CA ASN A 93 1.46 3.80 11.00
C ASN A 93 1.73 3.54 9.52
N THR A 94 1.44 2.33 9.05
CA THR A 94 1.63 1.97 7.65
C THR A 94 0.31 1.84 6.90
N ILE A 95 0.36 2.20 5.62
CA ILE A 95 -0.67 1.85 4.64
C ILE A 95 -0.23 0.55 4.00
N ARG A 96 -1.10 -0.47 4.07
CA ARG A 96 -0.81 -1.83 3.63
C ARG A 96 -1.74 -2.27 2.52
N MET A 97 -1.22 -3.16 1.68
CA MET A 97 -2.01 -3.86 0.67
C MET A 97 -2.93 -4.89 1.35
N THR A 98 -4.13 -5.07 0.81
CA THR A 98 -5.06 -6.11 1.28
C THR A 98 -5.71 -6.84 0.13
N HIS A 99 -6.01 -8.11 0.35
CA HIS A 99 -6.71 -8.95 -0.62
C HIS A 99 -6.05 -8.89 -1.99
N VAL A 100 -4.73 -9.04 -2.02
CA VAL A 100 -3.95 -8.98 -3.26
C VAL A 100 -4.38 -10.10 -4.19
N GLN A 101 -4.62 -9.76 -5.46
CA GLN A 101 -4.93 -10.71 -6.51
C GLN A 101 -3.97 -10.49 -7.68
N VAL A 102 -3.29 -11.54 -8.09
CA VAL A 102 -2.45 -11.52 -9.28
C VAL A 102 -3.35 -11.68 -10.50
N THR A 103 -3.37 -10.64 -11.35
CA THR A 103 -4.20 -10.59 -12.56
C THR A 103 -3.44 -11.00 -13.81
N ARG A 104 -2.11 -10.90 -13.78
CA ARG A 104 -1.22 -11.30 -14.86
C ARG A 104 0.14 -11.71 -14.30
N LEU A 105 0.69 -12.77 -14.86
CA LEU A 105 2.07 -13.17 -14.58
C LEU A 105 2.68 -13.71 -15.88
N ASN A 106 3.67 -13.00 -16.38
CA ASN A 106 4.50 -13.44 -17.51
C ASN A 106 5.94 -13.51 -17.02
N LEU A 107 6.56 -14.65 -17.14
CA LEU A 107 7.96 -14.87 -16.78
C LEU A 107 8.69 -15.44 -18.01
N ASP A 108 9.69 -14.72 -18.47
CA ASP A 108 10.51 -15.10 -19.61
C ASP A 108 11.74 -15.88 -19.13
N GLY A 109 12.21 -16.78 -19.99
CA GLY A 109 13.41 -17.57 -19.72
C GLY A 109 13.19 -18.84 -18.87
N ILE A 110 11.99 -19.08 -18.36
CA ILE A 110 11.69 -20.30 -17.57
C ILE A 110 11.80 -21.54 -18.48
N PRO A 111 12.64 -22.53 -18.14
CA PRO A 111 12.73 -23.77 -18.89
C PRO A 111 11.40 -24.49 -19.01
N LEU A 112 11.12 -25.06 -20.20
CA LEU A 112 9.84 -25.73 -20.51
C LEU A 112 9.34 -26.70 -19.43
N PRO A 113 10.18 -27.56 -18.80
CA PRO A 113 9.71 -28.48 -17.78
C PRO A 113 9.12 -27.81 -16.54
N TYR A 114 9.49 -26.55 -16.27
CA TYR A 114 9.08 -25.81 -15.07
C TYR A 114 7.98 -24.79 -15.31
N GLN A 115 7.68 -24.44 -16.57
CA GLN A 115 6.70 -23.42 -16.92
C GLN A 115 5.32 -23.70 -16.32
N GLY A 116 4.81 -24.92 -16.45
CA GLY A 116 3.50 -25.30 -15.91
C GLY A 116 3.43 -25.21 -14.40
N LEU A 117 4.52 -25.54 -13.69
CA LEU A 117 4.62 -25.45 -12.25
C LEU A 117 4.62 -23.98 -11.81
N VAL A 118 5.43 -23.15 -12.46
CA VAL A 118 5.54 -21.72 -12.19
C VAL A 118 4.19 -21.04 -12.43
N GLN A 119 3.56 -21.26 -13.58
CA GLN A 119 2.25 -20.68 -13.90
C GLN A 119 1.15 -21.06 -12.89
N ARG A 120 1.22 -22.26 -12.32
CA ARG A 120 0.22 -22.75 -11.36
C ARG A 120 0.42 -22.18 -9.96
N TYR A 121 1.66 -22.05 -9.50
CA TYR A 121 1.95 -21.74 -8.10
C TYR A 121 2.44 -20.33 -7.85
N ALA A 122 3.17 -19.72 -8.80
CA ALA A 122 3.75 -18.40 -8.60
C ALA A 122 2.73 -17.29 -8.32
N PRO A 123 1.53 -17.26 -8.93
CA PRO A 123 0.52 -16.26 -8.57
C PRO A 123 0.13 -16.32 -7.10
N ARG A 124 -0.12 -17.52 -6.56
CA ARG A 124 -0.49 -17.70 -5.14
C ARG A 124 0.62 -17.31 -4.18
N VAL A 125 1.85 -17.66 -4.53
CA VAL A 125 3.03 -17.26 -3.74
C VAL A 125 3.17 -15.74 -3.74
N ALA A 126 3.02 -15.10 -4.89
CA ALA A 126 3.05 -13.64 -4.99
C ALA A 126 1.92 -12.98 -4.19
N GLU A 127 0.70 -13.48 -4.28
CA GLU A 127 -0.44 -12.98 -3.49
C GLU A 127 -0.14 -13.06 -1.98
N GLN A 128 0.39 -14.18 -1.50
CA GLN A 128 0.76 -14.34 -0.08
C GLN A 128 1.90 -13.42 0.35
N LEU A 129 2.87 -13.18 -0.52
CA LEU A 129 4.01 -12.29 -0.22
C LEU A 129 3.61 -10.82 -0.18
N PHE A 130 2.66 -10.42 -1.02
CA PHE A 130 2.22 -9.03 -1.12
C PHE A 130 1.01 -8.72 -0.25
N ASP A 131 0.25 -9.71 0.18
CA ASP A 131 -0.84 -9.45 1.12
C ASP A 131 -0.27 -8.96 2.45
N ASP A 132 -0.86 -7.90 2.97
CA ASP A 132 -0.37 -7.16 4.15
C ASP A 132 1.00 -6.46 3.97
N PHE A 133 1.49 -6.33 2.73
CA PHE A 133 2.75 -5.65 2.45
C PHE A 133 2.64 -4.13 2.72
N PRO A 134 3.59 -3.53 3.48
CA PRO A 134 3.56 -2.11 3.78
C PRO A 134 4.02 -1.28 2.57
N LEU A 135 3.09 -0.57 1.95
CA LEU A 135 3.39 0.33 0.82
C LEU A 135 4.00 1.64 1.24
N HIS A 136 3.50 2.20 2.34
CA HIS A 136 3.91 3.52 2.81
C HIS A 136 3.80 3.61 4.32
N ARG A 137 4.81 4.20 4.95
CA ARG A 137 4.76 4.57 6.37
C ARG A 137 4.46 6.06 6.48
N ILE A 138 3.40 6.39 7.21
CA ILE A 138 3.06 7.78 7.50
C ILE A 138 4.05 8.29 8.55
N SER A 139 4.58 9.49 8.32
CA SER A 139 5.58 10.04 9.23
C SER A 139 4.98 10.30 10.62
N ALA A 140 5.79 10.15 11.67
CA ALA A 140 5.38 10.46 13.03
C ALA A 140 4.88 11.92 13.17
N LYS A 141 5.47 12.82 12.38
CA LYS A 141 5.08 14.25 12.35
C LYS A 141 3.66 14.43 11.80
N ASP A 142 3.31 13.73 10.71
CA ASP A 142 1.98 13.83 10.11
C ASP A 142 0.93 13.17 10.99
N MET A 143 1.27 12.04 11.61
CA MET A 143 0.42 11.39 12.60
C MET A 143 0.21 12.27 13.84
N ALA A 144 1.24 12.91 14.35
CA ALA A 144 1.14 13.82 15.48
C ALA A 144 0.27 15.04 15.14
N ARG A 145 0.37 15.54 13.90
CA ARG A 145 -0.46 16.66 13.43
C ARG A 145 -1.93 16.26 13.36
N ALA A 146 -2.27 15.12 12.78
CA ALA A 146 -3.64 14.61 12.74
C ALA A 146 -4.20 14.38 14.15
N ASN A 147 -3.41 13.73 15.01
CA ASN A 147 -3.76 13.48 16.41
C ASN A 147 -3.95 14.78 17.21
N GLY A 148 -3.09 15.78 17.01
CA GLY A 148 -3.16 17.08 17.68
C GLY A 148 -4.40 17.88 17.26
N LEU A 149 -4.94 17.63 16.06
CA LEU A 149 -6.19 18.19 15.58
C LEU A 149 -7.41 17.37 16.01
N GLY A 150 -7.22 16.25 16.73
CA GLY A 150 -8.31 15.38 17.17
C GLY A 150 -8.85 14.45 16.09
N TYR A 151 -8.04 14.13 15.09
CA TYR A 151 -8.42 13.23 13.99
C TYR A 151 -7.58 11.96 13.96
N GLU A 152 -8.15 10.93 13.38
CA GLU A 152 -7.48 9.66 13.07
C GLU A 152 -7.75 9.28 11.61
N LEU A 153 -6.84 8.51 11.03
CA LEU A 153 -7.02 7.96 9.69
C LEU A 153 -8.17 6.96 9.67
N GLY A 154 -9.10 7.19 8.76
CA GLY A 154 -10.24 6.32 8.51
C GLY A 154 -10.09 5.50 7.24
N GLU A 155 -11.08 5.60 6.37
CA GLU A 155 -11.21 4.77 5.18
C GLU A 155 -10.40 5.31 4.01
N PHE A 156 -9.90 4.37 3.20
CA PHE A 156 -9.35 4.63 1.87
C PHE A 156 -10.38 4.23 0.81
N LYS A 157 -10.74 5.17 -0.06
CA LYS A 157 -11.66 4.92 -1.16
C LYS A 157 -11.05 5.31 -2.48
N VAL A 158 -10.99 4.36 -3.40
CA VAL A 158 -10.54 4.60 -4.77
C VAL A 158 -11.67 5.25 -5.55
N THR A 159 -11.38 6.40 -6.16
CA THR A 159 -12.31 7.18 -6.99
C THR A 159 -11.69 7.39 -8.37
N PRO A 160 -12.47 7.82 -9.39
CA PRO A 160 -11.92 8.14 -10.71
C PRO A 160 -10.83 9.23 -10.67
N GLU A 161 -10.89 10.13 -9.71
CA GLU A 161 -9.96 11.25 -9.56
C GLU A 161 -8.69 10.85 -8.79
N GLY A 162 -8.75 9.80 -7.97
CA GLY A 162 -7.63 9.40 -7.13
C GLY A 162 -8.02 8.56 -5.93
N LEU A 163 -7.13 8.52 -4.96
CA LEU A 163 -7.34 7.88 -3.67
C LEU A 163 -7.90 8.90 -2.67
N LYS A 164 -9.16 8.75 -2.30
CA LYS A 164 -9.80 9.55 -1.26
C LYS A 164 -9.46 8.96 0.11
N VAL A 165 -8.88 9.79 0.97
CA VAL A 165 -8.53 9.44 2.34
C VAL A 165 -9.45 10.19 3.28
N THR A 166 -10.14 9.47 4.15
CA THR A 166 -11.05 10.04 5.14
C THR A 166 -10.33 10.16 6.48
N LEU A 167 -10.52 11.28 7.17
CA LEU A 167 -10.08 11.52 8.52
C LEU A 167 -11.31 11.65 9.41
N ASN A 168 -11.38 10.81 10.42
CA ASN A 168 -12.49 10.79 11.38
C ASN A 168 -12.10 11.53 12.66
N PRO A 169 -13.01 12.31 13.26
CA PRO A 169 -12.80 12.85 14.60
C PRO A 169 -12.59 11.71 15.58
N LYS A 170 -11.59 11.83 16.44
CA LYS A 170 -11.43 10.88 17.54
C LYS A 170 -12.60 11.01 18.51
N PRO A 171 -13.12 9.91 19.04
CA PRO A 171 -14.07 9.97 20.14
C PRO A 171 -13.44 10.74 21.31
N PRO A 172 -14.21 11.53 22.06
CA PRO A 172 -13.70 12.18 23.26
C PRO A 172 -13.13 11.09 24.17
N SER A 173 -11.87 11.27 24.59
CA SER A 173 -11.30 10.41 25.62
C SER A 173 -12.13 10.59 26.88
N ASP A 174 -12.96 9.60 27.21
CA ASP A 174 -13.60 9.53 28.50
C ASP A 174 -12.48 9.50 29.54
N SER A 175 -12.25 10.65 30.15
CA SER A 175 -11.54 10.73 31.41
C SER A 175 -12.37 9.95 32.43
N VAL A 176 -11.99 8.70 32.64
CA VAL A 176 -12.50 7.91 33.77
C VAL A 176 -12.13 8.68 35.02
N GLN A 177 -13.06 9.49 35.48
CA GLN A 177 -13.03 9.97 36.88
C GLN A 177 -13.26 8.74 37.75
N SER A 178 -12.16 8.22 38.28
CA SER A 178 -12.21 7.36 39.45
C SER A 178 -12.83 8.18 40.58
N VAL A 179 -14.10 7.96 40.84
CA VAL A 179 -14.72 8.39 42.11
C VAL A 179 -14.43 7.28 43.09
N GLN A 180 -13.72 7.67 44.14
CA GLN A 180 -13.53 6.93 45.36
C GLN A 180 -14.88 6.67 46.07
#